data_178a0cfb60c57d803ed31bea564654c7
#
_entry.id   178a0cfb60c57d803ed31bea564654c7
#
_cell.length_a   1.000
_cell.length_b   1.000
_cell.length_c   1.000
_cell.angle_alpha   90.00
_cell.angle_beta   90.00
_cell.angle_gamma   90.00
#
_symmetry.space_group_name_H-M   'P 1'
#
loop_
_entity.id
_entity.type
_entity.pdbx_description
1 polymer ?
#
loop_
_entity_poly.entity_id
_entity_poly.type
_entity_poly.pdbx_seq_one_letter_code
_entity_poly.pdbx_strand_id
1 'polypeptide(L)'
;MTEQLAEPSTDREALPVELVDDDGVAIGACSVADAHRPPGTLHRAFSVLLFDRNGHVLIQQRAAVKTRFPLQWANTCCGHPAPGQPVTEAAAIRLDEELGLAAGLTEVGTFRYRAGDATTGRVEHEFDHVLIGTAGELPPNPDPAEVATWAWVAPSALRAAMADQPSDYTPWLAEVLDIAERGHTAGRA
;
A
#
# COMPACT_ATOMS: atom_id res chain seq x y z
N MET A 1 12.15 -11.28 -35.86
CA MET A 1 12.36 -10.66 -34.53
C MET A 1 11.36 -9.52 -34.43
N THR A 2 10.24 -9.78 -33.81
CA THR A 2 9.17 -8.78 -33.60
C THR A 2 9.50 -8.07 -32.29
N GLU A 3 9.92 -6.83 -32.40
CA GLU A 3 10.11 -5.93 -31.25
C GLU A 3 8.73 -5.66 -30.66
N GLN A 4 8.50 -6.24 -29.51
CA GLN A 4 7.28 -6.02 -28.74
C GLN A 4 7.41 -4.63 -28.11
N LEU A 5 6.78 -3.65 -28.75
CA LEU A 5 6.66 -2.30 -28.19
C LEU A 5 5.95 -2.42 -26.84
N ALA A 6 6.69 -2.14 -25.77
CA ALA A 6 6.11 -2.03 -24.45
C ALA A 6 5.04 -0.93 -24.50
N GLU A 7 3.81 -1.27 -24.11
CA GLU A 7 2.75 -0.28 -23.92
C GLU A 7 3.23 0.77 -22.93
N PRO A 8 2.93 2.06 -23.14
CA PRO A 8 3.36 3.11 -22.21
C PRO A 8 2.75 2.81 -20.84
N SER A 9 3.59 2.56 -19.86
CA SER A 9 3.23 2.52 -18.45
C SER A 9 2.42 3.79 -18.15
N THR A 10 1.18 3.66 -17.71
CA THR A 10 0.38 4.79 -17.27
C THR A 10 1.18 5.55 -16.23
N ASP A 11 1.49 6.82 -16.50
CA ASP A 11 2.23 7.67 -15.57
C ASP A 11 1.38 7.88 -14.31
N ARG A 12 1.62 7.05 -13.30
CA ARG A 12 0.85 7.06 -12.04
C ARG A 12 1.00 8.37 -11.27
N GLU A 13 2.09 9.09 -11.49
CA GLU A 13 2.30 10.41 -10.86
C GLU A 13 1.32 11.46 -11.40
N ALA A 14 0.79 11.28 -12.62
CA ALA A 14 -0.22 12.15 -13.21
C ALA A 14 -1.66 11.81 -12.81
N LEU A 15 -1.92 10.63 -12.23
CA LEU A 15 -3.26 10.23 -11.83
C LEU A 15 -3.80 11.14 -10.72
N PRO A 16 -5.14 11.40 -10.71
CA PRO A 16 -5.74 12.20 -9.66
C PRO A 16 -5.87 11.42 -8.35
N VAL A 17 -5.63 12.11 -7.24
CA VAL A 17 -5.96 11.64 -5.88
C VAL A 17 -6.98 12.56 -5.24
N GLU A 18 -7.80 12.01 -4.34
CA GLU A 18 -8.79 12.76 -3.60
C GLU A 18 -8.17 13.42 -2.38
N LEU A 19 -8.23 14.75 -2.32
CA LEU A 19 -7.83 15.51 -1.14
C LEU A 19 -8.93 15.43 -0.09
N VAL A 20 -8.54 15.26 1.16
CA VAL A 20 -9.47 15.12 2.28
C VAL A 20 -9.08 16.06 3.42
N ASP A 21 -10.07 16.37 4.26
CA ASP A 21 -9.83 17.03 5.55
C ASP A 21 -9.41 16.03 6.65
N ASP A 22 -9.27 16.52 7.87
CA ASP A 22 -8.84 15.72 9.01
C ASP A 22 -9.81 14.60 9.40
N ASP A 23 -11.06 14.67 8.96
CA ASP A 23 -12.10 13.67 9.17
C ASP A 23 -12.26 12.71 7.98
N GLY A 24 -11.43 12.86 6.95
CA GLY A 24 -11.47 12.05 5.73
C GLY A 24 -12.56 12.47 4.74
N VAL A 25 -13.16 13.65 4.92
CA VAL A 25 -14.17 14.19 4.00
C VAL A 25 -13.48 14.79 2.77
N ALA A 26 -13.96 14.45 1.59
CA ALA A 26 -13.42 14.95 0.31
C ALA A 26 -13.55 16.48 0.21
N ILE A 27 -12.43 17.16 -0.09
CA ILE A 27 -12.35 18.62 -0.23
C ILE A 27 -11.78 19.08 -1.58
N GLY A 28 -11.34 18.15 -2.42
CA GLY A 28 -10.76 18.46 -3.72
C GLY A 28 -10.00 17.30 -4.32
N ALA A 29 -9.18 17.61 -5.31
CA ALA A 29 -8.29 16.64 -5.96
C ALA A 29 -7.04 17.35 -6.50
N CYS A 30 -5.95 16.60 -6.62
CA CYS A 30 -4.74 17.01 -7.35
C CYS A 30 -4.06 15.77 -7.95
N SER A 31 -2.93 15.95 -8.64
CA SER A 31 -2.14 14.81 -9.10
C SER A 31 -1.43 14.11 -7.94
N VAL A 32 -1.11 12.80 -8.11
CA VAL A 32 -0.26 12.05 -7.17
C VAL A 32 1.04 12.84 -6.94
N ALA A 33 1.70 13.31 -7.99
CA ALA A 33 2.94 14.07 -7.90
C ALA A 33 2.81 15.31 -7.01
N ASP A 34 1.71 16.06 -7.15
CA ASP A 34 1.48 17.29 -6.37
C ASP A 34 1.16 16.99 -4.90
N ALA A 35 0.35 15.96 -4.63
CA ALA A 35 0.02 15.54 -3.27
C ALA A 35 1.26 15.19 -2.44
N HIS A 36 2.28 14.60 -3.09
CA HIS A 36 3.51 14.13 -2.44
C HIS A 36 4.67 15.14 -2.50
N ARG A 37 4.45 16.33 -3.07
CA ARG A 37 5.45 17.41 -3.03
C ARG A 37 5.49 18.00 -1.61
N PRO A 38 6.69 18.26 -1.04
CA PRO A 38 6.77 18.92 0.27
C PRO A 38 5.93 20.20 0.35
N PRO A 39 5.17 20.42 1.44
CA PRO A 39 5.15 19.68 2.71
C PRO A 39 4.26 18.43 2.73
N GLY A 40 3.66 18.00 1.62
CA GLY A 40 2.69 16.91 1.48
C GLY A 40 1.27 17.37 1.80
N THR A 41 0.34 17.11 0.89
CA THR A 41 -1.08 17.45 1.06
C THR A 41 -1.84 16.22 1.53
N LEU A 42 -2.71 16.37 2.54
CA LEU A 42 -3.51 15.26 3.05
C LEU A 42 -4.46 14.75 1.97
N HIS A 43 -4.35 13.46 1.65
CA HIS A 43 -5.13 12.82 0.61
C HIS A 43 -5.52 11.40 1.02
N ARG A 44 -6.55 10.86 0.34
CA ARG A 44 -7.07 9.52 0.58
C ARG A 44 -6.13 8.46 0.03
N ALA A 45 -5.86 7.45 0.87
CA ALA A 45 -5.05 6.30 0.51
C ALA A 45 -5.63 5.00 1.07
N PHE A 46 -5.07 3.88 0.66
CA PHE A 46 -5.36 2.59 1.25
C PHE A 46 -4.11 1.73 1.38
N SER A 47 -4.14 0.88 2.40
CA SER A 47 -3.17 -0.17 2.64
C SER A 47 -3.86 -1.53 2.74
N VAL A 48 -3.43 -2.50 1.93
CA VAL A 48 -3.91 -3.88 2.00
C VAL A 48 -2.90 -4.73 2.75
N LEU A 49 -3.37 -5.58 3.66
CA LEU A 49 -2.57 -6.63 4.29
C LEU A 49 -3.31 -7.97 4.16
N LEU A 50 -2.77 -8.89 3.37
CA LEU A 50 -3.32 -10.23 3.23
C LEU A 50 -2.75 -11.17 4.28
N PHE A 51 -3.63 -12.06 4.77
CA PHE A 51 -3.27 -13.16 5.67
C PHE A 51 -3.31 -14.49 4.92
N ASP A 52 -2.39 -15.40 5.24
CA ASP A 52 -2.49 -16.81 4.85
C ASP A 52 -3.32 -17.60 5.86
N ARG A 53 -3.50 -18.90 5.61
CA ARG A 53 -4.26 -19.83 6.50
C ARG A 53 -3.60 -20.02 7.87
N ASN A 54 -2.30 -19.74 7.99
CA ASN A 54 -1.53 -19.85 9.23
C ASN A 54 -1.47 -18.53 10.01
N GLY A 55 -2.07 -17.46 9.47
CA GLY A 55 -2.02 -16.13 10.06
C GLY A 55 -0.73 -15.37 9.77
N HIS A 56 0.09 -15.81 8.80
CA HIS A 56 1.19 -14.99 8.31
C HIS A 56 0.65 -13.87 7.43
N VAL A 57 1.37 -12.76 7.37
CA VAL A 57 1.05 -11.61 6.53
C VAL A 57 1.95 -11.57 5.29
N LEU A 58 1.37 -11.20 4.16
CA LEU A 58 2.10 -10.97 2.92
C LEU A 58 2.68 -9.56 2.92
N ILE A 59 3.99 -9.46 2.89
CA ILE A 59 4.72 -8.21 2.72
C ILE A 59 5.45 -8.21 1.39
N GLN A 60 5.69 -7.00 0.85
CA GLN A 60 6.46 -6.80 -0.37
C GLN A 60 7.65 -5.88 -0.13
N GLN A 61 8.76 -6.10 -0.83
CA GLN A 61 9.80 -5.12 -0.99
C GLN A 61 9.50 -4.28 -2.23
N ARG A 62 9.39 -2.97 -2.06
CA ARG A 62 9.07 -2.02 -3.13
C ARG A 62 10.17 -2.02 -4.19
N ALA A 63 9.81 -1.95 -5.46
CA ALA A 63 10.79 -1.91 -6.55
C ALA A 63 11.70 -0.68 -6.43
N ALA A 64 12.93 -0.80 -6.91
CA ALA A 64 13.94 0.26 -6.89
C ALA A 64 13.52 1.51 -7.69
N VAL A 65 12.61 1.36 -8.66
CA VAL A 65 12.11 2.45 -9.51
C VAL A 65 10.94 3.22 -8.89
N LYS A 66 10.47 2.82 -7.71
CA LYS A 66 9.37 3.53 -7.03
C LYS A 66 9.80 4.95 -6.66
N THR A 67 8.92 5.91 -6.88
CA THR A 67 9.15 7.34 -6.64
C THR A 67 9.17 7.71 -5.16
N ARG A 68 8.71 6.82 -4.29
CA ARG A 68 8.65 6.98 -2.83
C ARG A 68 9.04 5.68 -2.14
N PHE A 69 9.89 5.80 -1.11
CA PHE A 69 10.36 4.70 -0.28
C PHE A 69 10.81 3.46 -1.09
N PRO A 70 11.69 3.61 -2.12
CA PRO A 70 12.18 2.50 -2.91
C PRO A 70 12.95 1.50 -2.04
N LEU A 71 12.86 0.21 -2.39
CA LEU A 71 13.54 -0.92 -1.73
C LEU A 71 13.16 -1.18 -0.27
N GLN A 72 12.25 -0.41 0.32
CA GLN A 72 11.74 -0.70 1.66
C GLN A 72 10.65 -1.79 1.63
N TRP A 73 10.58 -2.55 2.71
CA TRP A 73 9.51 -3.50 2.94
C TRP A 73 8.23 -2.78 3.36
N ALA A 74 7.11 -3.18 2.78
CA ALA A 74 5.80 -2.62 3.03
C ALA A 74 4.74 -3.73 3.16
N ASN A 75 3.52 -3.37 3.51
CA ASN A 75 2.35 -4.25 3.48
C ASN A 75 2.10 -4.80 2.06
N THR A 76 1.07 -5.61 1.88
CA THR A 76 0.81 -6.34 0.63
C THR A 76 0.72 -5.44 -0.60
N CYS A 77 -0.10 -4.40 -0.55
CA CYS A 77 -0.09 -3.31 -1.55
C CYS A 77 -0.68 -2.03 -0.97
N CYS A 78 -0.35 -0.90 -1.60
CA CYS A 78 -0.84 0.42 -1.26
C CYS A 78 -1.27 1.16 -2.52
N GLY A 79 -2.10 2.18 -2.36
CA GLY A 79 -2.48 3.04 -3.47
C GLY A 79 -3.44 4.13 -3.07
N HIS A 80 -3.89 4.85 -4.08
CA HIS A 80 -4.80 5.97 -3.94
C HIS A 80 -6.05 5.68 -4.77
N PRO A 81 -7.26 5.70 -4.18
CA PRO A 81 -8.46 5.68 -4.98
C PRO A 81 -8.57 6.98 -5.79
N ALA A 82 -9.10 6.88 -7.00
CA ALA A 82 -9.47 8.07 -7.76
C ALA A 82 -10.58 8.83 -7.01
N PRO A 83 -10.75 10.15 -7.24
CA PRO A 83 -11.83 10.91 -6.61
C PRO A 83 -13.19 10.25 -6.78
N GLY A 84 -13.87 9.97 -5.65
CA GLY A 84 -15.18 9.28 -5.62
C GLY A 84 -15.14 7.77 -5.86
N GLN A 85 -13.97 7.16 -6.08
CA GLN A 85 -13.86 5.72 -6.26
C GLN A 85 -13.95 5.00 -4.89
N PRO A 86 -14.72 3.91 -4.77
CA PRO A 86 -14.73 3.08 -3.57
C PRO A 86 -13.33 2.52 -3.27
N VAL A 87 -12.90 2.63 -2.02
CA VAL A 87 -11.56 2.20 -1.56
C VAL A 87 -11.32 0.71 -1.83
N THR A 88 -12.32 -0.13 -1.56
CA THR A 88 -12.23 -1.58 -1.79
C THR A 88 -12.04 -1.95 -3.26
N GLU A 89 -12.68 -1.19 -4.17
CA GLU A 89 -12.52 -1.38 -5.61
C GLU A 89 -11.11 -0.98 -6.06
N ALA A 90 -10.63 0.20 -5.66
CA ALA A 90 -9.28 0.66 -5.97
C ALA A 90 -8.23 -0.31 -5.44
N ALA A 91 -8.42 -0.82 -4.21
CA ALA A 91 -7.52 -1.78 -3.59
C ALA A 91 -7.48 -3.13 -4.33
N ALA A 92 -8.63 -3.65 -4.78
CA ALA A 92 -8.69 -4.88 -5.56
C ALA A 92 -7.96 -4.76 -6.90
N ILE A 93 -8.13 -3.63 -7.60
CA ILE A 93 -7.42 -3.35 -8.85
C ILE A 93 -5.90 -3.33 -8.60
N ARG A 94 -5.44 -2.62 -7.58
CA ARG A 94 -4.00 -2.51 -7.28
C ARG A 94 -3.38 -3.83 -6.85
N LEU A 95 -4.10 -4.64 -6.11
CA LEU A 95 -3.65 -5.97 -5.69
C LEU A 95 -3.39 -6.87 -6.91
N ASP A 96 -4.27 -6.83 -7.89
CA ASP A 96 -4.09 -7.55 -9.16
C ASP A 96 -2.92 -6.98 -9.97
N GLU A 97 -2.84 -5.66 -10.14
CA GLU A 97 -1.78 -5.00 -10.90
C GLU A 97 -0.38 -5.23 -10.32
N GLU A 98 -0.22 -5.14 -8.99
CA GLU A 98 1.10 -5.27 -8.34
C GLU A 98 1.54 -6.72 -8.14
N LEU A 99 0.60 -7.61 -7.83
CA LEU A 99 0.91 -8.97 -7.36
C LEU A 99 0.17 -10.08 -8.12
N GLY A 100 -0.71 -9.74 -9.07
CA GLY A 100 -1.53 -10.74 -9.78
C GLY A 100 -2.44 -11.51 -8.84
N LEU A 101 -2.89 -10.92 -7.74
CA LEU A 101 -3.70 -11.56 -6.72
C LEU A 101 -5.11 -10.98 -6.69
N ALA A 102 -6.08 -11.86 -6.40
CA ALA A 102 -7.45 -11.50 -6.08
C ALA A 102 -7.82 -11.99 -4.67
N ALA A 103 -8.46 -11.14 -3.88
CA ALA A 103 -8.96 -11.48 -2.56
C ALA A 103 -10.23 -10.68 -2.25
N GLY A 104 -11.13 -11.25 -1.45
CA GLY A 104 -12.20 -10.47 -0.83
C GLY A 104 -11.59 -9.53 0.21
N LEU A 105 -11.72 -8.22 0.01
CA LEU A 105 -11.15 -7.22 0.89
C LEU A 105 -12.22 -6.61 1.79
N THR A 106 -11.87 -6.43 3.06
CA THR A 106 -12.70 -5.78 4.07
C THR A 106 -11.91 -4.66 4.73
N GLU A 107 -12.49 -3.47 4.77
CA GLU A 107 -11.92 -2.35 5.52
C GLU A 107 -12.11 -2.58 7.02
N VAL A 108 -11.03 -2.40 7.80
CA VAL A 108 -10.99 -2.69 9.23
C VAL A 108 -10.59 -1.50 10.09
N GLY A 109 -10.25 -0.39 9.49
CA GLY A 109 -9.94 0.85 10.19
C GLY A 109 -9.25 1.87 9.30
N THR A 110 -9.05 3.06 9.88
CA THR A 110 -8.35 4.17 9.23
C THR A 110 -7.33 4.78 10.19
N PHE A 111 -6.31 5.42 9.66
CA PHE A 111 -5.38 6.24 10.42
C PHE A 111 -4.82 7.36 9.54
N ARG A 112 -4.21 8.34 10.17
CA ARG A 112 -3.49 9.40 9.46
C ARG A 112 -2.03 9.34 9.80
N TYR A 113 -1.20 9.55 8.80
CA TYR A 113 0.23 9.69 9.01
C TYR A 113 0.85 10.69 8.05
N ARG A 114 2.02 11.16 8.42
CA ARG A 114 2.87 11.97 7.56
C ARG A 114 4.31 11.52 7.72
N ALA A 115 4.97 11.20 6.59
CA ALA A 115 6.35 10.73 6.58
C ALA A 115 7.10 11.29 5.38
N GLY A 116 8.29 11.81 5.63
CA GLY A 116 9.22 12.25 4.59
C GLY A 116 10.13 11.11 4.15
N ASP A 117 10.32 10.96 2.85
CA ASP A 117 11.31 10.06 2.28
C ASP A 117 12.60 10.84 2.02
N ALA A 118 13.62 10.58 2.84
CA ALA A 118 14.91 11.23 2.71
C ALA A 118 15.66 10.88 1.41
N THR A 119 15.33 9.74 0.81
CA THR A 119 15.97 9.27 -0.43
C THR A 119 15.47 10.03 -1.66
N THR A 120 14.16 10.29 -1.72
CA THR A 120 13.51 10.90 -2.89
C THR A 120 13.08 12.35 -2.67
N GLY A 121 13.05 12.82 -1.41
CA GLY A 121 12.55 14.13 -1.03
C GLY A 121 11.03 14.27 -1.09
N ARG A 122 10.30 13.16 -1.30
CA ARG A 122 8.84 13.12 -1.33
C ARG A 122 8.27 12.99 0.08
N VAL A 123 6.98 13.29 0.23
CA VAL A 123 6.28 13.23 1.51
C VAL A 123 4.97 12.47 1.33
N GLU A 124 4.77 11.45 2.14
CA GLU A 124 3.46 10.83 2.34
C GLU A 124 2.70 11.65 3.40
N HIS A 125 1.46 12.02 3.10
CA HIS A 125 0.53 12.63 4.04
C HIS A 125 -0.86 12.10 3.74
N GLU A 126 -1.23 11.01 4.39
CA GLU A 126 -2.35 10.18 4.00
C GLU A 126 -3.39 10.01 5.11
N PHE A 127 -4.65 10.01 4.68
CA PHE A 127 -5.77 9.41 5.38
C PHE A 127 -5.92 8.00 4.83
N ASP A 128 -5.31 7.04 5.51
CA ASP A 128 -5.12 5.68 5.02
C ASP A 128 -6.22 4.74 5.53
N HIS A 129 -6.87 4.05 4.61
CA HIS A 129 -7.86 3.01 4.86
C HIS A 129 -7.17 1.65 4.87
N VAL A 130 -7.22 0.94 6.00
CA VAL A 130 -6.61 -0.39 6.12
C VAL A 130 -7.62 -1.46 5.75
N LEU A 131 -7.25 -2.27 4.76
CA LEU A 131 -8.05 -3.40 4.29
C LEU A 131 -7.31 -4.71 4.55
N ILE A 132 -8.08 -5.73 4.94
CA ILE A 132 -7.57 -7.10 5.09
C ILE A 132 -8.29 -8.04 4.14
N GLY A 133 -7.62 -9.14 3.83
CA GLY A 133 -8.18 -10.26 3.08
C GLY A 133 -7.43 -11.54 3.37
N THR A 134 -7.98 -12.66 2.93
CA THR A 134 -7.29 -13.96 2.99
C THR A 134 -6.77 -14.29 1.60
N ALA A 135 -5.49 -14.62 1.50
CA ALA A 135 -4.89 -15.03 0.25
C ALA A 135 -5.47 -16.36 -0.24
N GLY A 136 -5.64 -16.47 -1.55
CA GLY A 136 -5.96 -17.70 -2.24
C GLY A 136 -4.79 -18.69 -2.26
N GLU A 137 -4.92 -19.74 -3.08
CA GLU A 137 -3.89 -20.80 -3.21
C GLU A 137 -2.76 -20.41 -4.18
N LEU A 138 -3.01 -19.45 -5.05
CA LEU A 138 -2.02 -19.03 -6.04
C LEU A 138 -0.94 -18.16 -5.39
N PRO A 139 0.33 -18.40 -5.73
CA PRO A 139 1.42 -17.53 -5.28
C PRO A 139 1.34 -16.16 -5.96
N PRO A 140 1.88 -15.10 -5.34
CA PRO A 140 2.03 -13.81 -6.01
C PRO A 140 2.80 -13.92 -7.32
N ASN A 141 2.34 -13.17 -8.33
CA ASN A 141 2.99 -12.97 -9.60
C ASN A 141 3.28 -11.46 -9.77
N PRO A 142 4.35 -10.94 -9.14
CA PRO A 142 4.58 -9.51 -9.04
C PRO A 142 4.95 -8.87 -10.37
N ASP A 143 4.46 -7.63 -10.58
CA ASP A 143 5.03 -6.72 -11.56
C ASP A 143 6.41 -6.23 -11.06
N PRO A 144 7.51 -6.49 -11.77
CA PRO A 144 8.84 -6.10 -11.33
C PRO A 144 9.06 -4.57 -11.28
N ALA A 145 8.20 -3.78 -11.94
CA ALA A 145 8.21 -2.32 -11.83
C ALA A 145 7.58 -1.82 -10.51
N GLU A 146 6.81 -2.65 -9.85
CA GLU A 146 6.12 -2.33 -8.59
C GLU A 146 6.76 -3.02 -7.39
N VAL A 147 7.15 -4.30 -7.54
CA VAL A 147 7.57 -5.19 -6.46
C VAL A 147 8.89 -5.89 -6.80
N ALA A 148 9.91 -5.68 -6.00
CA ALA A 148 11.21 -6.35 -6.17
C ALA A 148 11.17 -7.81 -5.68
N THR A 149 10.52 -8.05 -4.54
CA THR A 149 10.31 -9.40 -3.95
C THR A 149 9.17 -9.36 -2.93
N TRP A 150 8.79 -10.51 -2.43
CA TRP A 150 7.73 -10.65 -1.44
C TRP A 150 8.03 -11.79 -0.46
N ALA A 151 7.37 -11.78 0.70
CA ALA A 151 7.49 -12.83 1.71
C ALA A 151 6.21 -12.98 2.54
N TRP A 152 5.95 -14.21 2.99
CA TRP A 152 5.01 -14.48 4.07
C TRP A 152 5.75 -14.47 5.40
N VAL A 153 5.29 -13.67 6.36
CA VAL A 153 5.99 -13.46 7.63
C VAL A 153 5.00 -13.53 8.78
N ALA A 154 5.37 -14.21 9.87
CA ALA A 154 4.58 -14.16 11.09
C ALA A 154 4.55 -12.74 11.65
N PRO A 155 3.39 -12.20 12.09
CA PRO A 155 3.28 -10.84 12.60
C PRO A 155 4.29 -10.51 13.72
N SER A 156 4.54 -11.45 14.63
CA SER A 156 5.52 -11.26 15.71
C SER A 156 6.97 -11.15 15.20
N ALA A 157 7.33 -11.94 14.17
CA ALA A 157 8.64 -11.86 13.53
C ALA A 157 8.81 -10.54 12.76
N LEU A 158 7.75 -10.08 12.07
CA LEU A 158 7.76 -8.78 11.40
C LEU A 158 7.97 -7.62 12.38
N ARG A 159 7.27 -7.63 13.53
CA ARG A 159 7.48 -6.62 14.59
C ARG A 159 8.92 -6.60 15.10
N ALA A 160 9.49 -7.77 15.36
CA ALA A 160 10.87 -7.88 15.80
C ALA A 160 11.85 -7.32 14.76
N ALA A 161 11.66 -7.65 13.49
CA ALA A 161 12.48 -7.17 12.39
C ALA A 161 12.38 -5.64 12.20
N MET A 162 11.16 -5.07 12.25
CA MET A 162 10.96 -3.61 12.21
C MET A 162 11.62 -2.88 13.39
N ALA A 163 11.65 -3.50 14.58
CA ALA A 163 12.32 -2.92 15.75
C ALA A 163 13.85 -2.97 15.63
N ASP A 164 14.39 -4.02 15.03
CA ASP A 164 15.82 -4.21 14.83
C ASP A 164 16.38 -3.32 13.70
N GLN A 165 15.66 -3.22 12.57
CA GLN A 165 16.09 -2.53 11.37
C GLN A 165 14.98 -1.61 10.83
N PRO A 166 14.59 -0.55 11.56
CA PRO A 166 13.44 0.28 11.18
C PRO A 166 13.57 0.97 9.81
N SER A 167 14.79 1.24 9.36
CA SER A 167 15.04 1.88 8.05
C SER A 167 14.71 0.99 6.85
N ASP A 168 14.60 -0.32 7.05
CA ASP A 168 14.32 -1.27 5.98
C ASP A 168 12.80 -1.37 5.69
N TYR A 169 11.99 -0.75 6.53
CA TYR A 169 10.53 -0.81 6.50
C TYR A 169 9.90 0.56 6.28
N THR A 170 8.78 0.58 5.59
CA THR A 170 8.03 1.82 5.39
C THR A 170 7.45 2.34 6.70
N PRO A 171 7.39 3.66 6.90
CA PRO A 171 6.98 4.25 8.19
C PRO A 171 5.56 3.89 8.65
N TRP A 172 4.66 3.56 7.72
CA TRP A 172 3.26 3.23 8.01
C TRP A 172 3.01 1.76 8.35
N LEU A 173 3.98 0.86 8.04
CA LEU A 173 3.76 -0.59 8.12
C LEU A 173 3.38 -1.07 9.52
N ALA A 174 3.95 -0.48 10.57
CA ALA A 174 3.64 -0.87 11.94
C ALA A 174 2.18 -0.60 12.31
N GLU A 175 1.66 0.58 11.95
CA GLU A 175 0.26 0.94 12.22
C GLU A 175 -0.72 0.11 11.36
N VAL A 176 -0.38 -0.12 10.09
CA VAL A 176 -1.16 -1.03 9.22
C VAL A 176 -1.24 -2.43 9.83
N LEU A 177 -0.13 -2.98 10.31
CA LEU A 177 -0.10 -4.29 10.97
C LEU A 177 -0.97 -4.31 12.21
N ASP A 178 -0.91 -3.28 13.07
CA ASP A 178 -1.69 -3.19 14.30
C ASP A 178 -3.19 -3.15 14.03
N ILE A 179 -3.63 -2.34 13.07
CA ILE A 179 -5.04 -2.24 12.69
C ILE A 179 -5.51 -3.55 12.05
N ALA A 180 -4.70 -4.12 11.15
CA ALA A 180 -5.02 -5.36 10.44
C ALA A 180 -5.18 -6.55 11.39
N GLU A 181 -4.30 -6.72 12.39
CA GLU A 181 -4.41 -7.81 13.37
C GLU A 181 -5.66 -7.68 14.24
N ARG A 182 -5.99 -6.45 14.69
CA ARG A 182 -7.24 -6.22 15.44
C ARG A 182 -8.46 -6.59 14.60
N GLY A 183 -8.52 -6.18 13.33
CA GLY A 183 -9.60 -6.50 12.41
C GLY A 183 -9.69 -7.99 12.10
N HIS A 184 -8.55 -8.64 11.88
CA HIS A 184 -8.49 -10.07 11.59
C HIS A 184 -8.99 -10.93 12.78
N THR A 185 -8.64 -10.54 14.00
CA THR A 185 -9.09 -11.23 15.21
C THR A 185 -10.58 -11.05 15.44
N ALA A 186 -11.12 -9.84 15.24
CA ALA A 186 -12.53 -9.54 15.40
C ALA A 186 -13.42 -10.30 14.39
N GLY A 187 -12.95 -10.51 13.18
CA GLY A 187 -13.68 -11.25 12.13
C GLY A 187 -13.71 -12.79 12.33
N ARG A 188 -12.93 -13.31 13.28
CA ARG A 188 -12.87 -14.74 13.62
C ARG A 188 -13.67 -15.11 14.89
N ALA A 189 -14.15 -14.15 15.64
CA ALA A 189 -14.98 -14.30 16.84
C ALA A 189 -16.47 -14.32 16.49
#